data_2919187248aa3f7b33f2ce54e7b9aa0c
#
_entry.id   2919187248aa3f7b33f2ce54e7b9aa0c
#
_cell.length_a   1.000
_cell.length_b   1.000
_cell.length_c   1.000
_cell.angle_alpha   90.00
_cell.angle_beta   90.00
_cell.angle_gamma   90.00
#
_symmetry.space_group_name_H-M   'P 1'
#
loop_
_entity.id
_entity.type
_entity.pdbx_description
1 polymer ?
#
loop_
_entity_poly.entity_id
_entity_poly.type
_entity_poly.pdbx_seq_one_letter_code
_entity_poly.pdbx_strand_id
1 'polypeptide(L)'
;MIALRKPAVAIILIGIFLFQETTAQPAWKIAGEKISTNWAAMVDHKHPLPEYPRPQMQRNNWINLNGLWDYAIKPVAEKTPTVYDGKILVPYAVESALSGVAREVGKGNCLWYKTKFTAPKNSKDKRLLLHFGAVDWQSTIYINGNELNTHKGGYDPFYVDITDHLKKGQQELVVR
;
A
#
# COMPACT_ATOMS: atom_id res chain seq x y z
N MET A 1 -62.80 -5.06 49.56
CA MET A 1 -61.67 -4.30 49.12
C MET A 1 -60.86 -5.18 48.15
N ILE A 2 -61.05 -4.99 46.86
CA ILE A 2 -60.47 -5.82 45.81
C ILE A 2 -59.25 -5.05 45.24
N ALA A 3 -58.06 -5.56 45.43
CA ALA A 3 -56.80 -4.96 44.92
C ALA A 3 -56.56 -5.36 43.46
N LEU A 4 -56.68 -4.41 42.57
CA LEU A 4 -56.30 -4.60 41.17
C LEU A 4 -54.77 -4.65 41.04
N ARG A 5 -54.18 -5.79 40.59
CA ARG A 5 -52.81 -5.92 40.16
C ARG A 5 -52.63 -5.37 38.74
N LYS A 6 -51.76 -4.40 38.55
CA LYS A 6 -51.35 -3.88 37.24
C LYS A 6 -50.44 -4.89 36.52
N PRO A 7 -50.61 -5.15 35.21
CA PRO A 7 -49.68 -6.00 34.47
C PRO A 7 -48.40 -5.24 34.18
N ALA A 8 -47.25 -5.88 34.45
CA ALA A 8 -45.92 -5.39 34.04
C ALA A 8 -45.73 -5.69 32.54
N VAL A 9 -45.56 -4.64 31.75
CA VAL A 9 -45.22 -4.74 30.34
C VAL A 9 -43.70 -4.93 30.25
N ALA A 10 -43.25 -6.11 29.89
CA ALA A 10 -41.84 -6.39 29.58
C ALA A 10 -41.54 -5.92 28.14
N ILE A 11 -40.78 -4.87 28.01
CA ILE A 11 -40.24 -4.40 26.70
C ILE A 11 -39.02 -5.27 26.36
N ILE A 12 -39.20 -6.17 25.39
CA ILE A 12 -38.09 -6.94 24.80
C ILE A 12 -37.40 -6.04 23.78
N LEU A 13 -36.22 -5.52 24.12
CA LEU A 13 -35.32 -4.85 23.18
C LEU A 13 -34.65 -5.91 22.30
N ILE A 14 -35.15 -6.09 21.08
CA ILE A 14 -34.47 -6.89 20.04
C ILE A 14 -33.35 -6.04 19.48
N GLY A 15 -32.13 -6.30 19.92
CA GLY A 15 -30.92 -5.73 19.34
C GLY A 15 -30.70 -6.25 17.90
N ILE A 16 -30.93 -5.41 16.91
CA ILE A 16 -30.57 -5.71 15.52
C ILE A 16 -29.05 -5.58 15.40
N PHE A 17 -28.35 -6.70 15.49
CA PHE A 17 -26.93 -6.78 15.08
C PHE A 17 -26.86 -6.66 13.57
N LEU A 18 -26.54 -5.46 13.07
CA LEU A 18 -26.12 -5.26 11.69
C LEU A 18 -24.75 -5.93 11.51
N PHE A 19 -24.73 -7.15 10.97
CA PHE A 19 -23.52 -7.74 10.43
C PHE A 19 -23.08 -6.88 9.24
N GLN A 20 -22.08 -6.04 9.43
CA GLN A 20 -21.36 -5.46 8.32
C GLN A 20 -20.59 -6.59 7.66
N GLU A 21 -21.06 -7.04 6.52
CA GLU A 21 -20.29 -7.89 5.62
C GLU A 21 -19.03 -7.10 5.21
N THR A 22 -17.91 -7.45 5.83
CA THR A 22 -16.59 -7.00 5.37
C THR A 22 -16.39 -7.68 4.02
N THR A 23 -16.70 -7.00 2.93
CA THR A 23 -16.36 -7.46 1.59
C THR A 23 -14.84 -7.54 1.54
N ALA A 24 -14.30 -8.76 1.60
CA ALA A 24 -12.89 -9.00 1.37
C ALA A 24 -12.53 -8.40 0.01
N GLN A 25 -11.57 -7.46 0.00
CA GLN A 25 -11.08 -6.90 -1.27
C GLN A 25 -10.69 -8.06 -2.18
N PRO A 26 -11.07 -8.01 -3.48
CA PRO A 26 -10.77 -9.09 -4.39
C PRO A 26 -9.27 -9.35 -4.42
N ALA A 27 -8.90 -10.63 -4.34
CA ALA A 27 -7.53 -11.07 -4.50
C ALA A 27 -6.97 -10.52 -5.82
N TRP A 28 -5.68 -10.12 -5.83
CA TRP A 28 -5.02 -9.65 -7.03
C TRP A 28 -5.25 -10.60 -8.22
N LYS A 29 -5.46 -10.03 -9.39
CA LYS A 29 -5.57 -10.72 -10.67
C LYS A 29 -4.71 -10.01 -11.69
N ILE A 30 -4.14 -10.76 -12.63
CA ILE A 30 -3.58 -10.19 -13.85
C ILE A 30 -4.70 -9.42 -14.54
N ALA A 31 -4.50 -8.13 -14.83
CA ALA A 31 -5.54 -7.28 -15.35
C ALA A 31 -5.61 -7.32 -16.88
N GLY A 32 -6.84 -7.46 -17.41
CA GLY A 32 -7.19 -7.18 -18.78
C GLY A 32 -6.49 -8.00 -19.86
N GLU A 33 -6.64 -7.54 -21.10
CA GLU A 33 -6.10 -8.13 -22.31
C GLU A 33 -4.75 -7.52 -22.75
N LYS A 34 -4.00 -6.99 -21.80
CA LYS A 34 -2.68 -6.41 -22.07
C LYS A 34 -1.65 -7.50 -22.39
N ILE A 35 -0.61 -7.12 -23.13
CA ILE A 35 0.50 -8.00 -23.46
C ILE A 35 1.08 -8.60 -22.19
N SER A 36 1.18 -9.90 -22.14
CA SER A 36 1.82 -10.65 -21.07
C SER A 36 2.77 -11.69 -21.65
N THR A 37 3.74 -12.11 -20.87
CA THR A 37 4.66 -13.19 -21.23
C THR A 37 4.22 -14.50 -20.58
N ASN A 38 4.81 -15.62 -21.02
CA ASN A 38 4.57 -16.93 -20.37
C ASN A 38 4.96 -16.95 -18.88
N TRP A 39 5.83 -16.05 -18.46
CA TRP A 39 6.26 -15.90 -17.07
C TRP A 39 5.20 -15.24 -16.17
N ALA A 40 4.22 -14.56 -16.77
CA ALA A 40 3.18 -13.85 -16.02
C ALA A 40 2.38 -14.79 -15.10
N ALA A 41 2.12 -16.03 -15.54
CA ALA A 41 1.42 -17.03 -14.74
C ALA A 41 2.22 -17.52 -13.51
N MET A 42 3.53 -17.28 -13.49
CA MET A 42 4.43 -17.70 -12.41
C MET A 42 4.63 -16.62 -11.32
N VAL A 43 4.04 -15.45 -11.50
CA VAL A 43 4.19 -14.34 -10.54
C VAL A 43 3.48 -14.67 -9.23
N ASP A 44 4.24 -14.78 -8.16
CA ASP A 44 3.68 -14.83 -6.81
C ASP A 44 3.36 -13.40 -6.32
N HIS A 45 2.09 -13.06 -6.28
CA HIS A 45 1.65 -11.74 -5.82
C HIS A 45 1.88 -11.47 -4.34
N LYS A 46 2.16 -12.50 -3.54
CA LYS A 46 2.50 -12.37 -2.12
C LYS A 46 3.98 -12.01 -1.92
N HIS A 47 4.83 -12.48 -2.82
CA HIS A 47 6.28 -12.29 -2.77
C HIS A 47 6.82 -11.95 -4.18
N PRO A 48 6.39 -10.84 -4.80
CA PRO A 48 6.84 -10.50 -6.15
C PRO A 48 8.29 -10.05 -6.11
N LEU A 49 9.13 -10.66 -6.96
CA LEU A 49 10.57 -10.36 -7.08
C LEU A 49 11.25 -10.31 -5.70
N PRO A 50 11.29 -11.44 -4.95
CA PRO A 50 11.81 -11.45 -3.60
C PRO A 50 13.34 -11.38 -3.53
N GLU A 51 14.03 -11.54 -4.66
CA GLU A 51 15.47 -11.61 -4.74
C GLU A 51 16.11 -10.28 -4.31
N TYR A 52 17.25 -10.39 -3.65
CA TYR A 52 18.06 -9.22 -3.34
C TYR A 52 18.59 -8.59 -4.64
N PRO A 53 18.40 -7.28 -4.86
CA PRO A 53 18.65 -6.65 -6.17
C PRO A 53 20.14 -6.65 -6.60
N ARG A 54 21.04 -6.90 -5.66
CA ARG A 54 22.50 -6.96 -5.92
C ARG A 54 23.10 -8.18 -5.22
N PRO A 55 22.99 -9.37 -5.80
CA PRO A 55 23.34 -10.62 -5.12
C PRO A 55 24.80 -10.70 -4.68
N GLN A 56 25.71 -9.97 -5.34
CA GLN A 56 27.13 -9.91 -4.93
C GLN A 56 27.39 -9.08 -3.67
N MET A 57 26.42 -8.25 -3.27
CA MET A 57 26.52 -7.34 -2.12
C MET A 57 25.37 -7.53 -1.14
N GLN A 58 24.88 -8.73 -1.00
CA GLN A 58 23.73 -9.08 -0.16
C GLN A 58 23.96 -8.67 1.30
N ARG A 59 22.91 -8.14 1.93
CA ARG A 59 22.89 -7.72 3.33
C ARG A 59 21.88 -8.55 4.11
N ASN A 60 22.26 -8.96 5.31
CA ASN A 60 21.39 -9.78 6.17
C ASN A 60 20.18 -9.00 6.72
N ASN A 61 20.30 -7.67 6.86
CA ASN A 61 19.24 -6.79 7.35
C ASN A 61 18.53 -6.10 6.18
N TRP A 62 17.82 -6.87 5.38
CA TRP A 62 17.06 -6.41 4.22
C TRP A 62 15.59 -6.81 4.36
N ILE A 63 14.70 -5.88 4.08
CA ILE A 63 13.25 -6.15 4.00
C ILE A 63 12.79 -5.73 2.61
N ASN A 64 12.21 -6.67 1.87
CA ASN A 64 11.55 -6.37 0.61
C ASN A 64 10.14 -5.84 0.89
N LEU A 65 9.80 -4.68 0.34
CA LEU A 65 8.48 -4.05 0.47
C LEU A 65 7.62 -4.24 -0.78
N ASN A 66 8.11 -4.96 -1.80
CA ASN A 66 7.27 -5.34 -2.94
C ASN A 66 6.02 -6.10 -2.45
N GLY A 67 4.94 -5.98 -3.20
CA GLY A 67 3.68 -6.64 -2.86
C GLY A 67 2.48 -5.79 -3.22
N LEU A 68 1.33 -6.10 -2.63
CA LEU A 68 0.09 -5.36 -2.85
C LEU A 68 0.07 -4.08 -2.02
N TRP A 69 0.08 -2.95 -2.72
CA TRP A 69 -0.08 -1.62 -2.14
C TRP A 69 -1.46 -1.06 -2.49
N ASP A 70 -1.94 -0.09 -1.74
CA ASP A 70 -3.06 0.75 -2.16
C ASP A 70 -2.57 1.71 -3.24
N TYR A 71 -3.42 2.01 -4.25
CA TYR A 71 -3.13 3.03 -5.26
C TYR A 71 -4.30 3.97 -5.48
N ALA A 72 -4.00 5.18 -5.94
CA ALA A 72 -5.00 6.13 -6.41
C ALA A 72 -4.44 6.96 -7.57
N ILE A 73 -5.24 7.20 -8.60
CA ILE A 73 -4.94 8.14 -9.68
C ILE A 73 -5.78 9.40 -9.43
N LYS A 74 -5.11 10.51 -9.15
CA LYS A 74 -5.76 11.80 -8.77
C LYS A 74 -5.16 12.95 -9.56
N PRO A 75 -5.92 14.04 -9.77
CA PRO A 75 -5.38 15.28 -10.32
C PRO A 75 -4.13 15.76 -9.57
N VAL A 76 -3.14 16.27 -10.30
CA VAL A 76 -1.86 16.73 -9.72
C VAL A 76 -2.07 17.79 -8.62
N ALA A 77 -3.13 18.59 -8.72
CA ALA A 77 -3.46 19.62 -7.73
C ALA A 77 -4.04 19.07 -6.41
N GLU A 78 -4.47 17.81 -6.40
CA GLU A 78 -5.03 17.21 -5.19
C GLU A 78 -3.95 16.87 -4.17
N LYS A 79 -4.33 16.98 -2.89
CA LYS A 79 -3.50 16.57 -1.76
C LYS A 79 -3.51 15.04 -1.64
N THR A 80 -2.71 14.54 -0.70
CA THR A 80 -2.67 13.11 -0.36
C THR A 80 -4.07 12.53 -0.21
N PRO A 81 -4.42 11.48 -0.99
CA PRO A 81 -5.75 10.92 -0.95
C PRO A 81 -6.05 10.26 0.39
N THR A 82 -7.28 10.42 0.86
CA THR A 82 -7.82 9.68 2.01
C THR A 82 -8.49 8.38 1.57
N VAL A 83 -8.98 8.34 0.32
CA VAL A 83 -9.60 7.18 -0.30
C VAL A 83 -8.76 6.75 -1.50
N TYR A 84 -8.42 5.47 -1.55
CA TYR A 84 -7.65 4.83 -2.61
C TYR A 84 -8.58 4.09 -3.57
N ASP A 85 -8.16 4.00 -4.84
CA ASP A 85 -8.98 3.43 -5.90
C ASP A 85 -8.96 1.89 -5.89
N GLY A 86 -7.94 1.27 -5.27
CA GLY A 86 -7.80 -0.18 -5.18
C GLY A 86 -6.40 -0.63 -4.79
N LYS A 87 -6.06 -1.86 -5.21
CA LYS A 87 -4.74 -2.47 -4.97
C LYS A 87 -3.94 -2.53 -6.27
N ILE A 88 -2.63 -2.36 -6.13
CA ILE A 88 -1.66 -2.48 -7.20
C ILE A 88 -0.51 -3.39 -6.75
N LEU A 89 -0.02 -4.25 -7.62
CA LEU A 89 1.13 -5.09 -7.34
C LEU A 89 2.44 -4.36 -7.70
N VAL A 90 3.13 -3.89 -6.67
CA VAL A 90 4.47 -3.30 -6.81
C VAL A 90 5.50 -4.43 -6.95
N PRO A 91 6.48 -4.32 -7.88
CA PRO A 91 6.95 -3.12 -8.57
C PRO A 91 6.45 -2.95 -10.01
N TYR A 92 5.36 -3.57 -10.39
CA TYR A 92 4.86 -3.51 -11.76
C TYR A 92 4.22 -2.15 -12.07
N ALA A 93 4.54 -1.60 -13.25
CA ALA A 93 3.99 -0.32 -13.71
C ALA A 93 2.45 -0.40 -13.80
N VAL A 94 1.77 0.68 -13.44
CA VAL A 94 0.29 0.74 -13.34
C VAL A 94 -0.40 0.39 -14.65
N GLU A 95 0.25 0.65 -15.80
CA GLU A 95 -0.23 0.32 -17.13
C GLU A 95 -0.10 -1.16 -17.48
N SER A 96 0.73 -1.91 -16.75
CA SER A 96 1.01 -3.32 -17.05
C SER A 96 -0.11 -4.24 -16.57
N ALA A 97 -0.27 -5.39 -17.23
CA ALA A 97 -1.19 -6.44 -16.79
C ALA A 97 -0.86 -6.96 -15.39
N LEU A 98 0.43 -7.10 -15.07
CA LEU A 98 0.91 -7.64 -13.79
C LEU A 98 0.68 -6.69 -12.61
N SER A 99 0.49 -5.40 -12.85
CA SER A 99 0.09 -4.48 -11.78
C SER A 99 -1.26 -4.85 -11.15
N GLY A 100 -2.11 -5.55 -11.91
CA GLY A 100 -3.51 -5.82 -11.55
C GLY A 100 -4.44 -4.64 -11.86
N VAL A 101 -3.91 -3.54 -12.42
CA VAL A 101 -4.65 -2.28 -12.70
C VAL A 101 -4.81 -2.05 -14.19
N ALA A 102 -3.73 -2.13 -14.97
CA ALA A 102 -3.68 -1.94 -16.43
C ALA A 102 -4.32 -0.62 -16.92
N ARG A 103 -4.14 0.48 -16.18
CA ARG A 103 -4.70 1.80 -16.47
C ARG A 103 -3.61 2.82 -16.74
N GLU A 104 -3.87 3.74 -17.64
CA GLU A 104 -3.04 4.91 -17.84
C GLU A 104 -3.33 5.96 -16.76
N VAL A 105 -2.28 6.63 -16.28
CA VAL A 105 -2.40 7.73 -15.32
C VAL A 105 -3.08 8.93 -15.98
N GLY A 106 -2.77 9.17 -17.25
CA GLY A 106 -3.32 10.27 -18.03
C GLY A 106 -2.69 11.63 -17.70
N LYS A 107 -2.83 12.55 -18.64
CA LYS A 107 -2.29 13.91 -18.51
C LYS A 107 -3.02 14.67 -17.39
N GLY A 108 -2.26 15.39 -16.57
CA GLY A 108 -2.79 16.21 -15.47
C GLY A 108 -3.11 15.44 -14.20
N ASN A 109 -2.85 14.13 -14.18
CA ASN A 109 -2.96 13.30 -12.98
C ASN A 109 -1.60 12.90 -12.45
N CYS A 110 -1.60 12.39 -11.22
CA CYS A 110 -0.49 11.72 -10.58
C CYS A 110 -0.96 10.41 -9.94
N LEU A 111 -0.03 9.51 -9.77
CA LEU A 111 -0.25 8.22 -9.16
C LEU A 111 0.23 8.25 -7.71
N TRP A 112 -0.62 7.78 -6.82
CA TRP A 112 -0.33 7.63 -5.41
C TRP A 112 -0.26 6.16 -5.05
N TYR A 113 0.75 5.80 -4.28
CA TYR A 113 0.92 4.47 -3.70
C TYR A 113 0.95 4.56 -2.19
N LYS A 114 0.39 3.58 -1.51
CA LYS A 114 0.46 3.49 -0.05
C LYS A 114 0.66 2.06 0.41
N THR A 115 1.57 1.88 1.35
CA THR A 115 1.72 0.63 2.08
C THR A 115 2.07 0.87 3.54
N LYS A 116 2.04 -0.20 4.32
CA LYS A 116 2.46 -0.19 5.71
C LYS A 116 3.50 -1.28 5.95
N PHE A 117 4.49 -0.97 6.77
CA PHE A 117 5.53 -1.92 7.14
C PHE A 117 5.93 -1.77 8.61
N THR A 118 6.60 -2.78 9.14
CA THR A 118 7.15 -2.72 10.50
C THR A 118 8.66 -2.56 10.40
N ALA A 119 9.19 -1.53 11.04
CA ALA A 119 10.63 -1.33 11.10
C ALA A 119 11.31 -2.48 11.88
N PRO A 120 12.53 -2.88 11.50
CA PRO A 120 13.27 -3.93 12.21
C PRO A 120 13.46 -3.59 13.69
N LYS A 121 13.23 -4.56 14.58
CA LYS A 121 13.36 -4.36 16.04
C LYS A 121 14.77 -3.96 16.49
N ASN A 122 15.79 -4.36 15.75
CA ASN A 122 17.20 -4.09 16.06
C ASN A 122 17.77 -2.88 15.31
N SER A 123 16.93 -1.87 15.06
CA SER A 123 17.32 -0.63 14.37
C SER A 123 17.88 0.45 15.32
N LYS A 124 17.93 0.19 16.65
CA LYS A 124 18.55 1.09 17.59
C LYS A 124 20.03 1.29 17.23
N ASP A 125 20.47 2.53 17.17
CA ASP A 125 21.82 2.94 16.77
C ASP A 125 22.20 2.60 15.29
N LYS A 126 21.19 2.35 14.44
CA LYS A 126 21.35 2.13 13.00
C LYS A 126 20.52 3.11 12.19
N ARG A 127 20.99 3.41 10.98
CA ARG A 127 20.18 4.16 10.01
C ARG A 127 19.30 3.18 9.22
N LEU A 128 18.04 3.55 9.03
CA LEU A 128 17.10 2.82 8.19
C LEU A 128 16.93 3.56 6.87
N LEU A 129 17.44 2.94 5.82
CA LEU A 129 17.39 3.49 4.47
C LEU A 129 16.29 2.80 3.66
N LEU A 130 15.41 3.59 3.07
CA LEU A 130 14.41 3.14 2.12
C LEU A 130 15.00 3.26 0.71
N HIS A 131 15.18 2.13 0.03
CA HIS A 131 15.75 2.08 -1.31
C HIS A 131 14.67 1.91 -2.36
N PHE A 132 14.78 2.65 -3.45
CA PHE A 132 13.99 2.52 -4.66
C PHE A 132 14.92 2.11 -5.81
N GLY A 133 14.53 1.11 -6.58
CA GLY A 133 15.27 0.68 -7.78
C GLY A 133 15.15 1.71 -8.90
N ALA A 134 13.92 2.20 -9.11
CA ALA A 134 13.59 3.32 -9.98
C ALA A 134 12.15 3.74 -9.74
N VAL A 135 11.83 5.01 -9.96
CA VAL A 135 10.44 5.54 -9.96
C VAL A 135 10.34 6.60 -11.04
N ASP A 136 9.58 6.35 -12.09
CA ASP A 136 9.45 7.24 -13.24
C ASP A 136 8.40 8.31 -12.98
N TRP A 137 8.66 9.56 -13.27
CA TRP A 137 10.00 10.16 -13.42
C TRP A 137 10.28 11.15 -12.29
N GLN A 138 9.19 11.64 -11.62
CA GLN A 138 9.26 12.48 -10.42
C GLN A 138 8.46 11.79 -9.31
N SER A 139 9.12 11.55 -8.20
CA SER A 139 8.48 10.94 -7.03
C SER A 139 8.70 11.78 -5.78
N THR A 140 7.67 11.84 -4.95
CA THR A 140 7.72 12.43 -3.61
C THR A 140 7.40 11.36 -2.58
N ILE A 141 8.25 11.25 -1.58
CA ILE A 141 8.22 10.18 -0.57
C ILE A 141 7.72 10.76 0.75
N TYR A 142 6.74 10.08 1.36
CA TYR A 142 6.19 10.43 2.67
C TYR A 142 6.29 9.26 3.63
N ILE A 143 6.75 9.51 4.84
CA ILE A 143 6.74 8.55 5.95
C ILE A 143 5.90 9.12 7.10
N ASN A 144 4.90 8.35 7.52
CA ASN A 144 4.01 8.73 8.62
C ASN A 144 3.40 10.14 8.46
N GLY A 145 3.11 10.53 7.22
CA GLY A 145 2.56 11.84 6.86
C GLY A 145 3.60 12.95 6.67
N ASN A 146 4.88 12.72 6.96
CA ASN A 146 5.96 13.69 6.73
C ASN A 146 6.52 13.53 5.33
N GLU A 147 6.58 14.61 4.57
CA GLU A 147 7.27 14.67 3.29
C GLU A 147 8.78 14.69 3.53
N LEU A 148 9.51 13.78 2.91
CA LEU A 148 10.96 13.62 3.14
C LEU A 148 11.80 14.06 1.96
N ASN A 149 11.45 13.62 0.76
CA ASN A 149 12.28 13.79 -0.41
C ASN A 149 11.46 13.81 -1.69
N THR A 150 11.92 14.59 -2.66
CA THR A 150 11.46 14.51 -4.04
C THR A 150 12.64 14.13 -4.91
N HIS A 151 12.50 13.03 -5.67
CA HIS A 151 13.47 12.54 -6.63
C HIS A 151 12.97 12.77 -8.06
N LYS A 152 13.88 13.07 -8.98
CA LYS A 152 13.63 13.18 -10.42
C LYS A 152 14.61 12.29 -11.16
N GLY A 153 14.10 11.45 -12.05
CA GLY A 153 14.85 10.47 -12.82
C GLY A 153 14.12 9.12 -12.81
N GLY A 154 13.79 8.56 -13.98
CA GLY A 154 12.98 7.36 -14.10
C GLY A 154 13.78 6.05 -14.09
N TYR A 155 15.12 6.13 -14.18
CA TYR A 155 15.99 4.97 -14.39
C TYR A 155 17.04 4.77 -13.29
N ASP A 156 17.28 5.78 -12.48
CA ASP A 156 18.33 5.75 -11.46
C ASP A 156 17.78 5.28 -10.10
N PRO A 157 18.52 4.38 -9.42
CA PRO A 157 18.19 4.01 -8.06
C PRO A 157 18.50 5.15 -7.09
N PHE A 158 17.65 5.32 -6.09
CA PHE A 158 17.86 6.29 -5.02
C PHE A 158 17.47 5.72 -3.66
N TYR A 159 17.84 6.41 -2.61
CA TYR A 159 17.44 6.05 -1.25
C TYR A 159 17.07 7.28 -0.44
N VAL A 160 16.25 7.04 0.58
CA VAL A 160 15.83 8.05 1.56
C VAL A 160 16.10 7.51 2.95
N ASP A 161 16.75 8.29 3.79
CA ASP A 161 16.91 7.95 5.19
C ASP A 161 15.63 8.30 5.94
N ILE A 162 15.01 7.28 6.52
CA ILE A 162 13.73 7.42 7.22
C ILE A 162 13.87 7.32 8.73
N THR A 163 15.09 7.21 9.25
CA THR A 163 15.38 6.90 10.65
C THR A 163 14.66 7.84 11.63
N ASP A 164 14.77 9.13 11.39
CA ASP A 164 14.28 10.17 12.31
C ASP A 164 12.75 10.39 12.19
N HIS A 165 12.11 9.72 11.22
CA HIS A 165 10.67 9.81 10.96
C HIS A 165 9.88 8.55 11.38
N LEU A 166 10.57 7.59 11.98
CA LEU A 166 9.94 6.37 12.47
C LEU A 166 9.13 6.65 13.74
N LYS A 167 7.98 5.97 13.84
CA LYS A 167 7.16 5.95 15.04
C LYS A 167 7.13 4.56 15.66
N LYS A 168 6.62 4.44 16.87
CA LYS A 168 6.41 3.15 17.52
C LYS A 168 5.37 2.34 16.76
N GLY A 169 5.68 1.08 16.45
CA GLY A 169 4.77 0.16 15.76
C GLY A 169 4.86 0.24 14.24
N GLN A 170 3.71 0.23 13.57
CA GLN A 170 3.62 0.17 12.11
C GLN A 170 3.89 1.54 11.48
N GLN A 171 4.71 1.56 10.44
CA GLN A 171 5.02 2.74 9.64
C GLN A 171 4.08 2.79 8.43
N GLU A 172 3.73 3.99 7.99
CA GLU A 172 3.02 4.23 6.74
C GLU A 172 3.98 4.88 5.73
N LEU A 173 4.08 4.27 4.57
CA LEU A 173 4.83 4.78 3.42
C LEU A 173 3.83 5.19 2.34
N VAL A 174 3.95 6.44 1.90
CA VAL A 174 3.22 6.94 0.74
C VAL A 174 4.23 7.43 -0.29
N VAL A 175 4.00 7.11 -1.55
CA VAL A 175 4.78 7.56 -2.71
C VAL A 175 3.82 8.21 -3.70
N ARG A 176 4.18 9.41 -4.13
CA ARG A 176 3.45 10.14 -5.17
C ARG A 176 4.29 10.20 -6.44
#